data_048789ca6d57677841f2a67f98344af0
#
_entry.id   048789ca6d57677841f2a67f98344af0
#
_cell.length_a   1.000
_cell.length_b   1.000
_cell.length_c   1.000
_cell.angle_alpha   90.00
_cell.angle_beta   90.00
_cell.angle_gamma   90.00
#
_symmetry.space_group_name_H-M   'P 1'
#
loop_
_entity.id
_entity.type
_entity.pdbx_description
1 polymer ?
#
loop_
_entity_poly.entity_id
_entity_poly.type
_entity_poly.pdbx_seq_one_letter_code
_entity_poly.pdbx_strand_id
1 'polypeptide(L)'
;LISGQIPHQSLGQVSMNSYVDVGVHLNSGYEMESISENKDGMPDSVHIYDLGDSQGEIKSEQKGQRVLLLVPLRNCENMLPLMFRNMMNLTYDHSLIDVAFLVSDCSKGDRTLEMLYKYSIALQEKSLLPLLEEHDKHSISKGFYGTADLYVRYMPEDYIDRVKKAFSPPYHEGYTKPFHNIEIYQKDFGQSIGQGFSDRHDVKIQGIRRKLMGRARNWLLSVALRPYHSWVYWRDVDIELCPGDVLQFMMKFANNFDVMIPNVWRPLPTFLGNEQPYDLNSWIESDEALKLAKTLDEDDVIVEGYAEYPTWRAHLAYIRDPNGNPNEIVSLDGVGGVSILAKAEVFRRGANFPAFTF
;
A
#
# COMPACT_ATOMS: atom_id res chain seq x y z
N LEU A 1 -17.63 -22.47 7.00
CA LEU A 1 -16.52 -23.16 6.33
C LEU A 1 -17.07 -23.84 5.07
N ILE A 2 -17.14 -23.14 3.96
CA ILE A 2 -17.34 -23.74 2.64
C ILE A 2 -15.97 -23.67 1.97
N SER A 3 -15.21 -24.76 2.04
CA SER A 3 -14.07 -25.00 1.18
C SER A 3 -14.59 -25.38 -0.21
N GLY A 4 -15.13 -24.42 -0.94
CA GLY A 4 -15.32 -24.57 -2.35
C GLY A 4 -14.02 -24.19 -3.03
N GLN A 5 -13.29 -25.15 -3.57
CA GLN A 5 -12.27 -24.86 -4.58
C GLN A 5 -12.97 -24.16 -5.73
N ILE A 6 -12.80 -22.84 -5.82
CA ILE A 6 -13.21 -22.07 -7.00
C ILE A 6 -12.25 -22.53 -8.10
N PRO A 7 -12.75 -23.06 -9.22
CA PRO A 7 -11.87 -23.46 -10.31
C PRO A 7 -11.00 -22.28 -10.73
N HIS A 8 -9.70 -22.43 -10.76
CA HIS A 8 -8.74 -21.39 -11.13
C HIS A 8 -9.05 -20.68 -12.47
N GLN A 9 -9.73 -21.36 -13.37
CA GLN A 9 -10.19 -20.79 -14.63
C GLN A 9 -11.14 -19.60 -14.51
N SER A 10 -12.03 -19.57 -13.50
CA SER A 10 -13.02 -18.51 -13.37
C SER A 10 -12.40 -17.16 -12.96
N LEU A 11 -11.28 -17.18 -12.28
CA LEU A 11 -10.62 -15.97 -11.79
C LEU A 11 -9.84 -15.22 -12.87
N GLY A 12 -9.21 -15.93 -13.81
CA GLY A 12 -8.44 -15.30 -14.89
C GLY A 12 -9.31 -14.72 -16.01
N GLN A 13 -10.36 -15.43 -16.42
CA GLN A 13 -11.25 -15.01 -17.52
C GLN A 13 -12.38 -14.09 -17.08
N VAL A 14 -12.96 -14.29 -15.88
CA VAL A 14 -14.05 -13.44 -15.36
C VAL A 14 -13.54 -12.05 -15.01
N SER A 15 -12.27 -11.89 -14.60
CA SER A 15 -11.73 -10.57 -14.28
C SER A 15 -11.55 -9.66 -15.49
N MET A 16 -11.32 -10.22 -16.68
CA MET A 16 -11.11 -9.41 -17.90
C MET A 16 -12.40 -8.86 -18.50
N ASN A 17 -13.52 -9.61 -18.43
CA ASN A 17 -14.73 -9.25 -19.15
C ASN A 17 -15.83 -8.60 -18.32
N SER A 18 -15.84 -8.75 -17.01
CA SER A 18 -16.93 -8.23 -16.15
C SER A 18 -16.63 -6.89 -15.47
N TYR A 19 -15.40 -6.40 -15.54
CA TYR A 19 -14.99 -5.14 -14.90
C TYR A 19 -14.58 -4.07 -15.91
N VAL A 20 -14.74 -4.32 -17.19
CA VAL A 20 -14.31 -3.43 -18.29
C VAL A 20 -15.10 -2.11 -18.32
N ASP A 21 -16.29 -2.05 -17.73
CA ASP A 21 -17.10 -0.81 -17.76
C ASP A 21 -16.60 0.30 -16.84
N VAL A 22 -15.61 0.04 -15.97
CA VAL A 22 -15.13 1.04 -15.01
C VAL A 22 -13.60 1.02 -14.83
N GLY A 23 -12.90 0.10 -15.46
CA GLY A 23 -11.44 -0.04 -15.33
C GLY A 23 -10.71 0.43 -16.59
N VAL A 24 -9.66 1.23 -16.39
CA VAL A 24 -8.71 1.52 -17.45
C VAL A 24 -7.72 0.38 -17.51
N HIS A 25 -7.85 -0.49 -18.48
CA HIS A 25 -6.77 -1.43 -18.81
C HIS A 25 -5.70 -0.71 -19.62
N LEU A 26 -4.66 -0.27 -18.95
CA LEU A 26 -3.43 0.17 -19.60
C LEU A 26 -2.58 -1.08 -19.87
N ASN A 27 -3.03 -1.87 -20.85
CA ASN A 27 -2.45 -3.17 -21.10
C ASN A 27 -1.13 -3.03 -21.87
N SER A 28 -0.04 -3.44 -21.28
CA SER A 28 1.28 -3.56 -21.92
C SER A 28 1.49 -4.94 -22.57
N GLY A 29 0.45 -5.55 -23.11
CA GLY A 29 0.58 -6.82 -23.86
C GLY A 29 1.02 -8.01 -23.00
N TYR A 30 0.37 -8.17 -21.86
CA TYR A 30 0.66 -9.27 -20.96
C TYR A 30 0.18 -10.61 -21.53
N GLU A 31 1.11 -11.48 -21.88
CA GLU A 31 0.89 -12.90 -22.00
C GLU A 31 1.25 -13.58 -20.68
N MET A 32 0.27 -14.15 -20.01
CA MET A 32 0.51 -14.97 -18.86
C MET A 32 1.19 -16.26 -19.36
N GLU A 33 2.48 -16.42 -19.03
CA GLU A 33 3.15 -17.69 -19.31
C GLU A 33 2.42 -18.78 -18.52
N SER A 34 1.57 -19.54 -19.20
CA SER A 34 1.07 -20.80 -18.67
C SER A 34 2.27 -21.73 -18.54
N ILE A 35 2.49 -22.29 -17.36
CA ILE A 35 3.53 -23.29 -17.11
C ILE A 35 3.25 -24.59 -17.86
N SER A 36 2.11 -24.71 -18.51
CA SER A 36 1.84 -25.86 -19.38
C SER A 36 2.49 -25.63 -20.74
N GLU A 37 3.64 -26.21 -20.97
CA GLU A 37 3.90 -26.76 -22.30
C GLU A 37 2.61 -27.49 -22.72
N ASN A 38 2.01 -27.09 -23.85
CA ASN A 38 0.83 -27.75 -24.40
C ASN A 38 1.06 -29.26 -24.37
N LYS A 39 0.53 -29.92 -23.34
CA LYS A 39 0.48 -31.37 -23.37
C LYS A 39 -0.55 -31.70 -24.41
N ASP A 40 -0.12 -32.33 -25.52
CA ASP A 40 -0.95 -32.75 -26.63
C ASP A 40 -2.28 -33.31 -26.12
N GLY A 41 -3.37 -32.64 -26.45
CA GLY A 41 -4.74 -33.08 -26.15
C GLY A 41 -5.47 -32.30 -25.05
N MET A 42 -4.87 -31.26 -24.42
CA MET A 42 -5.61 -30.44 -23.46
C MET A 42 -6.37 -29.33 -24.20
N PRO A 43 -7.67 -29.12 -23.92
CA PRO A 43 -8.41 -28.02 -24.51
C PRO A 43 -7.80 -26.65 -24.14
N ASP A 44 -7.82 -25.69 -25.06
CA ASP A 44 -7.37 -24.31 -24.83
C ASP A 44 -8.11 -23.59 -23.66
N SER A 45 -9.23 -24.18 -23.25
CA SER A 45 -10.00 -23.67 -22.07
C SER A 45 -9.56 -24.26 -20.74
N VAL A 46 -8.50 -25.08 -20.70
CA VAL A 46 -7.95 -25.64 -19.44
C VAL A 46 -6.58 -25.06 -19.18
N HIS A 47 -6.45 -24.32 -18.06
CA HIS A 47 -5.21 -23.71 -17.65
C HIS A 47 -4.75 -24.33 -16.32
N ILE A 48 -3.48 -24.66 -16.21
CA ILE A 48 -2.88 -25.19 -14.99
C ILE A 48 -1.85 -24.17 -14.49
N TYR A 49 -2.01 -23.77 -13.24
CA TYR A 49 -1.05 -22.89 -12.57
C TYR A 49 -0.41 -23.65 -11.42
N ASP A 50 0.91 -23.81 -11.48
CA ASP A 50 1.69 -24.29 -10.35
C ASP A 50 2.15 -23.09 -9.51
N LEU A 51 1.69 -23.01 -8.27
CA LEU A 51 2.06 -21.95 -7.33
C LEU A 51 3.13 -22.40 -6.33
N GLY A 52 3.67 -23.61 -6.50
CA GLY A 52 4.68 -24.16 -5.61
C GLY A 52 5.94 -23.29 -5.52
N ASP A 53 6.33 -22.69 -6.63
CA ASP A 53 7.49 -21.79 -6.71
C ASP A 53 7.17 -20.32 -6.38
N SER A 54 5.90 -19.96 -6.18
CA SER A 54 5.43 -18.59 -5.90
C SER A 54 5.51 -18.23 -4.42
N GLN A 55 6.56 -18.62 -3.72
CA GLN A 55 6.63 -18.48 -2.26
C GLN A 55 7.21 -17.16 -1.76
N GLY A 56 7.53 -16.22 -2.66
CA GLY A 56 8.13 -14.94 -2.25
C GLY A 56 9.54 -15.13 -1.69
N GLU A 57 10.28 -16.13 -2.14
CA GLU A 57 11.68 -16.34 -1.77
C GLU A 57 12.61 -15.44 -2.57
N ILE A 58 13.64 -14.89 -1.93
CA ILE A 58 14.73 -14.23 -2.64
C ILE A 58 15.71 -15.30 -3.11
N LYS A 59 15.71 -15.61 -4.39
CA LYS A 59 16.82 -16.33 -5.03
C LYS A 59 17.87 -15.32 -5.49
N SER A 60 19.13 -15.58 -5.29
CA SER A 60 20.26 -14.65 -5.52
C SER A 60 20.41 -14.12 -6.96
N GLU A 61 19.63 -14.61 -7.89
CA GLU A 61 19.62 -14.23 -9.31
C GLU A 61 18.21 -13.80 -9.78
N GLN A 62 17.45 -13.10 -8.94
CA GLN A 62 16.05 -12.83 -9.19
C GLN A 62 15.79 -11.81 -10.29
N LYS A 63 15.77 -12.29 -11.48
CA LYS A 63 15.01 -11.70 -12.56
C LYS A 63 13.63 -12.36 -12.55
N GLY A 64 12.60 -11.70 -12.02
CA GLY A 64 11.25 -12.14 -12.28
C GLY A 64 10.23 -12.26 -11.15
N GLN A 65 10.52 -11.87 -9.91
CA GLN A 65 9.47 -11.88 -8.89
C GLN A 65 8.51 -10.69 -9.06
N ARG A 66 7.23 -10.99 -9.33
CA ARG A 66 6.21 -9.98 -9.53
C ARG A 66 5.64 -9.47 -8.21
N VAL A 67 5.50 -8.16 -8.14
CA VAL A 67 4.91 -7.43 -7.02
C VAL A 67 3.55 -6.91 -7.42
N LEU A 68 2.53 -7.16 -6.62
CA LEU A 68 1.25 -6.48 -6.69
C LEU A 68 1.26 -5.30 -5.71
N LEU A 69 1.28 -4.08 -6.21
CA LEU A 69 1.20 -2.86 -5.43
C LEU A 69 -0.27 -2.44 -5.30
N LEU A 70 -0.77 -2.35 -4.08
CA LEU A 70 -2.17 -2.06 -3.76
C LEU A 70 -2.33 -0.74 -3.02
N VAL A 71 -3.18 0.15 -3.53
CA VAL A 71 -3.44 1.47 -2.93
C VAL A 71 -4.93 1.76 -2.85
N PRO A 72 -5.53 1.74 -1.65
CA PRO A 72 -6.89 2.22 -1.47
C PRO A 72 -6.91 3.75 -1.45
N LEU A 73 -7.91 4.34 -2.12
CA LEU A 73 -8.03 5.78 -2.36
C LEU A 73 -9.42 6.28 -1.97
N ARG A 74 -9.47 7.40 -1.25
CA ARG A 74 -10.71 8.10 -0.92
C ARG A 74 -10.43 9.59 -0.71
N ASN A 75 -11.08 10.48 -1.48
CA ASN A 75 -10.94 11.94 -1.35
C ASN A 75 -9.47 12.38 -1.27
N CYS A 76 -8.64 11.97 -2.19
CA CYS A 76 -7.19 12.17 -2.10
C CYS A 76 -6.59 12.81 -3.37
N GLU A 77 -7.38 13.57 -4.13
CA GLU A 77 -6.90 14.22 -5.35
C GLU A 77 -5.59 15.00 -5.16
N ASN A 78 -5.45 15.68 -4.02
CA ASN A 78 -4.27 16.47 -3.69
C ASN A 78 -3.03 15.65 -3.34
N MET A 79 -3.20 14.35 -2.98
CA MET A 79 -2.09 13.46 -2.63
C MET A 79 -1.57 12.68 -3.83
N LEU A 80 -2.32 12.62 -4.93
CA LEU A 80 -1.95 11.83 -6.10
C LEU A 80 -0.60 12.23 -6.71
N PRO A 81 -0.26 13.53 -6.89
CA PRO A 81 1.04 13.90 -7.43
C PRO A 81 2.19 13.34 -6.60
N LEU A 82 2.10 13.43 -5.29
CA LEU A 82 3.10 12.91 -4.36
C LEU A 82 3.18 11.38 -4.41
N MET A 83 2.03 10.71 -4.42
CA MET A 83 1.95 9.26 -4.54
C MET A 83 2.66 8.79 -5.83
N PHE A 84 2.36 9.39 -6.96
CA PHE A 84 2.99 9.01 -8.23
C PHE A 84 4.50 9.30 -8.23
N ARG A 85 4.95 10.40 -7.64
CA ARG A 85 6.38 10.68 -7.46
C ARG A 85 7.08 9.58 -6.66
N ASN A 86 6.49 9.15 -5.55
CA ASN A 86 7.03 8.06 -4.74
C ASN A 86 7.03 6.72 -5.51
N MET A 87 6.00 6.46 -6.31
CA MET A 87 5.93 5.25 -7.14
C MET A 87 7.01 5.26 -8.23
N MET A 88 7.17 6.39 -8.93
CA MET A 88 8.24 6.56 -9.93
C MET A 88 9.64 6.43 -9.31
N ASN A 89 9.80 6.82 -8.04
CA ASN A 89 11.06 6.71 -7.31
C ASN A 89 11.43 5.28 -6.90
N LEU A 90 10.51 4.30 -7.00
CA LEU A 90 10.84 2.91 -6.73
C LEU A 90 11.91 2.41 -7.69
N THR A 91 12.99 1.85 -7.14
CA THR A 91 14.13 1.33 -7.92
C THR A 91 13.95 -0.14 -8.30
N TYR A 92 12.91 -0.82 -7.78
CA TYR A 92 12.51 -2.13 -8.27
C TYR A 92 12.08 -2.04 -9.72
N ASP A 93 12.37 -3.07 -10.52
CA ASP A 93 12.01 -3.07 -11.94
C ASP A 93 10.50 -2.87 -12.12
N HIS A 94 10.11 -1.74 -12.69
CA HIS A 94 8.69 -1.39 -12.87
C HIS A 94 7.96 -2.39 -13.77
N SER A 95 8.65 -3.07 -14.68
CA SER A 95 8.08 -4.12 -15.53
C SER A 95 7.66 -5.38 -14.74
N LEU A 96 8.06 -5.48 -13.49
CA LEU A 96 7.68 -6.55 -12.55
C LEU A 96 6.64 -6.10 -11.51
N ILE A 97 6.13 -4.87 -11.60
CA ILE A 97 5.13 -4.34 -10.68
C ILE A 97 3.79 -4.19 -11.40
N ASP A 98 2.78 -4.87 -10.89
CA ASP A 98 1.38 -4.61 -11.19
C ASP A 98 0.81 -3.68 -10.14
N VAL A 99 0.13 -2.63 -10.55
CA VAL A 99 -0.48 -1.65 -9.64
C VAL A 99 -1.99 -1.78 -9.70
N ALA A 100 -2.64 -1.86 -8.54
CA ALA A 100 -4.08 -1.83 -8.46
C ALA A 100 -4.56 -0.78 -7.46
N PHE A 101 -5.36 0.14 -7.95
CA PHE A 101 -6.00 1.20 -7.20
C PHE A 101 -7.45 0.86 -6.91
N LEU A 102 -7.93 1.19 -5.72
CA LEU A 102 -9.34 1.15 -5.38
C LEU A 102 -9.81 2.55 -5.02
N VAL A 103 -10.69 3.13 -5.82
CA VAL A 103 -11.37 4.39 -5.51
C VAL A 103 -12.73 4.06 -4.89
N SER A 104 -12.95 4.48 -3.63
CA SER A 104 -14.16 4.14 -2.89
C SER A 104 -14.70 5.31 -2.08
N ASP A 105 -16.03 5.39 -1.99
CA ASP A 105 -16.76 6.31 -1.12
C ASP A 105 -16.28 7.77 -1.18
N CYS A 106 -15.91 8.24 -2.36
CA CYS A 106 -15.50 9.62 -2.58
C CYS A 106 -16.69 10.58 -2.46
N SER A 107 -16.44 11.76 -1.92
CA SER A 107 -17.41 12.81 -1.77
C SER A 107 -17.83 13.37 -3.14
N LYS A 108 -19.05 13.89 -3.21
CA LYS A 108 -19.52 14.55 -4.44
C LYS A 108 -18.61 15.73 -4.80
N GLY A 109 -18.09 15.72 -6.01
CA GLY A 109 -17.18 16.76 -6.54
C GLY A 109 -15.69 16.49 -6.27
N ASP A 110 -15.32 15.42 -5.56
CA ASP A 110 -13.93 14.96 -5.47
C ASP A 110 -13.46 14.44 -6.83
N ARG A 111 -12.22 14.77 -7.19
CA ARG A 111 -11.64 14.45 -8.49
C ARG A 111 -10.59 13.35 -8.43
N THR A 112 -10.55 12.57 -7.35
CA THR A 112 -9.57 11.49 -7.17
C THR A 112 -9.57 10.53 -8.38
N LEU A 113 -10.73 10.05 -8.81
CA LEU A 113 -10.83 9.14 -9.95
C LEU A 113 -10.35 9.77 -11.26
N GLU A 114 -10.79 10.98 -11.56
CA GLU A 114 -10.40 11.70 -12.78
C GLU A 114 -8.88 11.93 -12.85
N MET A 115 -8.30 12.40 -11.76
CA MET A 115 -6.88 12.68 -11.67
C MET A 115 -6.04 11.42 -11.69
N LEU A 116 -6.50 10.38 -11.00
CA LEU A 116 -5.86 9.05 -11.00
C LEU A 116 -5.78 8.50 -12.43
N TYR A 117 -6.88 8.56 -13.16
CA TYR A 117 -6.96 8.15 -14.55
C TYR A 117 -5.94 8.90 -15.41
N LYS A 118 -5.95 10.23 -15.34
CA LYS A 118 -5.03 11.08 -16.09
C LYS A 118 -3.56 10.74 -15.80
N TYR A 119 -3.20 10.61 -14.54
CA TYR A 119 -1.82 10.34 -14.16
C TYR A 119 -1.39 8.90 -14.49
N SER A 120 -2.27 7.93 -14.37
CA SER A 120 -1.98 6.55 -14.75
C SER A 120 -1.69 6.41 -16.24
N ILE A 121 -2.48 7.04 -17.10
CA ILE A 121 -2.24 7.07 -18.55
C ILE A 121 -0.88 7.74 -18.82
N ALA A 122 -0.68 8.94 -18.27
CA ALA A 122 0.55 9.70 -18.51
C ALA A 122 1.80 8.94 -18.04
N LEU A 123 1.70 8.16 -16.94
CA LEU A 123 2.80 7.31 -16.47
C LEU A 123 3.13 6.22 -17.48
N GLN A 124 2.14 5.49 -17.96
CA GLN A 124 2.34 4.40 -18.94
C GLN A 124 2.82 4.93 -20.31
N GLU A 125 2.44 6.13 -20.66
CA GLU A 125 2.92 6.82 -21.87
C GLU A 125 4.26 7.57 -21.67
N LYS A 126 4.87 7.51 -20.49
CA LYS A 126 6.13 8.19 -20.13
C LYS A 126 6.04 9.73 -20.19
N SER A 127 4.85 10.27 -20.08
CA SER A 127 4.57 11.71 -20.14
C SER A 127 4.20 12.32 -18.78
N LEU A 128 4.24 11.54 -17.69
CA LEU A 128 3.82 12.00 -16.37
C LEU A 128 4.76 13.03 -15.76
N LEU A 129 6.07 12.88 -15.93
CA LEU A 129 7.05 13.74 -15.27
C LEU A 129 6.84 15.23 -15.58
N PRO A 130 6.65 15.68 -16.84
CA PRO A 130 6.35 17.08 -17.13
C PRO A 130 5.06 17.60 -16.47
N LEU A 131 4.03 16.75 -16.33
CA LEU A 131 2.80 17.12 -15.63
C LEU A 131 3.02 17.33 -14.12
N LEU A 132 3.85 16.50 -13.51
CA LEU A 132 4.21 16.65 -12.10
C LEU A 132 5.09 17.88 -11.86
N GLU A 133 6.05 18.15 -12.75
CA GLU A 133 6.91 19.34 -12.67
C GLU A 133 6.09 20.62 -12.81
N GLU A 134 5.09 20.64 -13.69
CA GLU A 134 4.18 21.77 -13.81
C GLU A 134 3.31 21.95 -12.57
N HIS A 135 2.79 20.86 -12.03
CA HIS A 135 2.07 20.88 -10.74
C HIS A 135 2.96 21.44 -9.63
N ASP A 136 4.22 21.03 -9.54
CA ASP A 136 5.14 21.45 -8.50
C ASP A 136 5.44 22.95 -8.56
N LYS A 137 5.59 23.53 -9.76
CA LYS A 137 5.76 24.99 -9.93
C LYS A 137 4.64 25.78 -9.27
N HIS A 138 3.41 25.26 -9.32
CA HIS A 138 2.26 25.90 -8.70
C HIS A 138 2.11 25.56 -7.21
N SER A 139 2.63 24.45 -6.77
CA SER A 139 2.49 23.95 -5.40
C SER A 139 3.63 24.39 -4.48
N ILE A 140 4.83 24.60 -5.01
CA ILE A 140 5.99 25.11 -4.25
C ILE A 140 5.70 26.50 -3.65
N SER A 141 4.87 27.30 -4.31
CA SER A 141 4.42 28.60 -3.76
C SER A 141 3.46 28.46 -2.57
N LYS A 142 2.92 27.25 -2.32
CA LYS A 142 1.95 26.95 -1.26
C LYS A 142 2.48 26.02 -0.17
N GLY A 143 3.77 25.66 -0.21
CA GLY A 143 4.39 24.69 0.69
C GLY A 143 4.51 23.29 0.09
N PHE A 144 5.48 22.49 0.56
CA PHE A 144 5.67 21.13 0.11
C PHE A 144 4.42 20.29 0.41
N TYR A 145 3.74 19.81 -0.63
CA TYR A 145 2.71 18.78 -0.61
C TYR A 145 1.70 18.88 0.55
N GLY A 146 1.16 20.08 0.79
CA GLY A 146 0.14 20.31 1.81
C GLY A 146 0.66 20.75 3.19
N THR A 147 1.97 20.88 3.36
CA THR A 147 2.54 21.59 4.51
C THR A 147 2.42 23.08 4.25
N ALA A 148 1.78 23.84 5.15
CA ALA A 148 1.67 25.28 5.01
C ALA A 148 3.08 25.93 4.94
N ASP A 149 3.27 26.96 4.10
CA ASP A 149 4.55 27.68 3.91
C ASP A 149 5.24 28.04 5.24
N LEU A 150 4.45 28.28 6.28
CA LEU A 150 4.94 28.58 7.61
C LEU A 150 5.76 27.42 8.22
N TYR A 151 5.42 26.20 7.89
CA TYR A 151 6.08 25.01 8.44
C TYR A 151 7.34 24.62 7.67
N VAL A 152 7.37 24.82 6.35
CA VAL A 152 8.53 24.44 5.51
C VAL A 152 9.82 25.11 5.98
N ARG A 153 9.74 26.37 6.42
CA ARG A 153 10.91 27.13 6.91
C ARG A 153 11.56 26.56 8.17
N TYR A 154 10.80 25.76 8.91
CA TYR A 154 11.23 25.23 10.21
C TYR A 154 11.45 23.72 10.18
N MET A 155 11.23 23.09 9.02
CA MET A 155 11.49 21.65 8.89
C MET A 155 12.98 21.35 8.94
N PRO A 156 13.39 20.17 9.47
CA PRO A 156 14.79 19.75 9.50
C PRO A 156 15.43 19.79 8.11
N GLU A 157 16.64 20.33 8.01
CA GLU A 157 17.36 20.43 6.72
C GLU A 157 17.55 19.07 6.06
N ASP A 158 17.89 18.04 6.83
CA ASP A 158 18.07 16.68 6.34
C ASP A 158 16.77 16.11 5.72
N TYR A 159 15.61 16.45 6.28
CA TYR A 159 14.32 16.08 5.69
C TYR A 159 14.10 16.79 4.34
N ILE A 160 14.33 18.09 4.30
CA ILE A 160 14.20 18.87 3.06
C ILE A 160 15.15 18.35 1.97
N ASP A 161 16.39 18.02 2.35
CA ASP A 161 17.37 17.49 1.40
C ASP A 161 17.00 16.09 0.89
N ARG A 162 16.43 15.24 1.75
CA ARG A 162 15.89 13.93 1.32
C ARG A 162 14.73 14.09 0.34
N VAL A 163 13.80 15.01 0.60
CA VAL A 163 12.69 15.31 -0.31
C VAL A 163 13.21 15.83 -1.66
N LYS A 164 14.13 16.79 -1.65
CA LYS A 164 14.75 17.31 -2.88
C LYS A 164 15.45 16.21 -3.66
N LYS A 165 16.24 15.37 -2.98
CA LYS A 165 16.94 14.26 -3.62
C LYS A 165 15.99 13.24 -4.24
N ALA A 166 14.85 12.96 -3.59
CA ALA A 166 13.88 11.99 -4.10
C ALA A 166 13.10 12.52 -5.32
N PHE A 167 12.86 13.84 -5.38
CA PHE A 167 11.93 14.42 -6.36
C PHE A 167 12.58 15.43 -7.32
N SER A 168 13.92 15.49 -7.38
CA SER A 168 14.66 16.33 -8.31
C SER A 168 15.71 15.52 -9.07
N PRO A 169 16.07 15.95 -10.29
CA PRO A 169 17.14 15.30 -11.05
C PRO A 169 18.50 15.32 -10.29
N PRO A 170 19.40 14.35 -10.55
CA PRO A 170 19.23 13.27 -11.51
C PRO A 170 18.34 12.13 -10.98
N TYR A 171 17.38 11.69 -11.79
CA TYR A 171 16.55 10.55 -11.47
C TYR A 171 17.26 9.23 -11.82
N HIS A 172 16.90 8.12 -11.15
CA HIS A 172 17.40 6.79 -11.53
C HIS A 172 16.84 6.36 -12.91
N GLU A 173 17.49 5.42 -13.56
CA GLU A 173 17.16 4.99 -14.93
C GLU A 173 15.69 4.51 -15.10
N GLY A 174 15.14 3.88 -14.05
CA GLY A 174 13.77 3.35 -14.05
C GLY A 174 12.69 4.39 -13.80
N TYR A 175 13.02 5.61 -13.37
CA TYR A 175 12.07 6.59 -12.82
C TYR A 175 10.86 6.91 -13.74
N THR A 176 11.09 6.99 -15.04
CA THR A 176 10.02 7.24 -16.03
C THR A 176 9.56 5.99 -16.77
N LYS A 177 10.05 4.81 -16.38
CA LYS A 177 9.61 3.55 -17.01
C LYS A 177 8.16 3.23 -16.58
N PRO A 178 7.33 2.74 -17.50
CA PRO A 178 5.98 2.32 -17.17
C PRO A 178 6.00 1.12 -16.24
N PHE A 179 4.96 0.97 -15.44
CA PHE A 179 4.69 -0.26 -14.70
C PHE A 179 4.22 -1.36 -15.65
N HIS A 180 4.32 -2.61 -15.20
CA HIS A 180 3.86 -3.74 -16.00
C HIS A 180 2.37 -3.60 -16.34
N ASN A 181 1.55 -3.31 -15.32
CA ASN A 181 0.11 -3.09 -15.47
C ASN A 181 -0.40 -2.09 -14.44
N ILE A 182 -1.46 -1.35 -14.78
CA ILE A 182 -2.20 -0.50 -13.85
C ILE A 182 -3.68 -0.83 -13.98
N GLU A 183 -4.31 -1.21 -12.86
CA GLU A 183 -5.74 -1.47 -12.76
C GLU A 183 -6.38 -0.44 -11.84
N ILE A 184 -7.51 0.14 -12.24
CA ILE A 184 -8.28 1.08 -11.43
C ILE A 184 -9.67 0.49 -11.20
N TYR A 185 -9.97 0.22 -9.93
CA TYR A 185 -11.26 -0.27 -9.49
C TYR A 185 -12.05 0.83 -8.80
N GLN A 186 -13.33 0.92 -9.07
CA GLN A 186 -14.25 1.80 -8.38
C GLN A 186 -15.33 0.98 -7.68
N LYS A 187 -15.43 1.12 -6.35
CA LYS A 187 -16.46 0.44 -5.58
C LYS A 187 -16.70 1.13 -4.26
N ASP A 188 -17.95 1.50 -4.01
CA ASP A 188 -18.39 2.06 -2.74
C ASP A 188 -18.77 0.96 -1.73
N PHE A 189 -18.46 1.18 -0.46
CA PHE A 189 -18.77 0.31 0.66
C PHE A 189 -19.76 0.94 1.62
N GLY A 190 -20.34 2.09 1.25
CA GLY A 190 -21.32 2.82 2.06
C GLY A 190 -20.70 3.61 3.20
N GLN A 191 -19.42 4.00 3.09
CA GLN A 191 -18.76 4.80 4.11
C GLN A 191 -19.25 6.26 4.08
N SER A 192 -20.22 6.60 4.92
CA SER A 192 -20.74 7.96 5.08
C SER A 192 -19.95 8.82 6.07
N ILE A 193 -18.93 8.26 6.74
CA ILE A 193 -18.16 8.95 7.77
C ILE A 193 -17.27 10.00 7.13
N GLY A 194 -17.35 11.25 7.64
CA GLY A 194 -16.52 12.36 7.23
C GLY A 194 -15.02 12.10 7.46
N GLN A 195 -14.17 12.85 6.74
CA GLN A 195 -12.71 12.83 6.92
C GLN A 195 -12.22 14.02 7.76
N GLY A 196 -13.14 14.79 8.35
CA GLY A 196 -12.81 15.92 9.22
C GLY A 196 -11.98 15.53 10.44
N PHE A 197 -11.26 16.49 11.00
CA PHE A 197 -10.38 16.24 12.16
C PHE A 197 -11.16 15.74 13.38
N SER A 198 -12.36 16.30 13.65
CA SER A 198 -13.26 15.89 14.72
C SER A 198 -13.74 14.45 14.54
N ASP A 199 -14.08 14.06 13.31
CA ASP A 199 -14.59 12.73 13.00
C ASP A 199 -13.52 11.64 13.11
N ARG A 200 -12.23 12.03 13.00
CA ARG A 200 -11.09 11.10 13.08
C ARG A 200 -10.73 10.71 14.52
N HIS A 201 -11.17 11.47 15.52
CA HIS A 201 -10.79 11.26 16.92
C HIS A 201 -11.90 10.67 17.79
N ASP A 202 -13.09 10.44 17.24
CA ASP A 202 -14.15 9.69 17.95
C ASP A 202 -13.85 8.19 17.88
N VAL A 203 -13.68 7.57 19.06
CA VAL A 203 -13.31 6.14 19.21
C VAL A 203 -14.33 5.21 18.54
N LYS A 204 -15.64 5.49 18.68
CA LYS A 204 -16.70 4.68 18.06
C LYS A 204 -16.65 4.77 16.54
N ILE A 205 -16.40 5.96 16.02
CA ILE A 205 -16.26 6.21 14.57
C ILE A 205 -15.03 5.49 14.04
N GLN A 206 -13.94 5.45 14.79
CA GLN A 206 -12.72 4.74 14.40
C GLN A 206 -12.93 3.23 14.20
N GLY A 207 -13.70 2.58 15.08
CA GLY A 207 -14.02 1.17 14.93
C GLY A 207 -14.72 0.87 13.61
N ILE A 208 -15.81 1.60 13.31
CA ILE A 208 -16.55 1.45 12.05
C ILE A 208 -15.66 1.72 10.84
N ARG A 209 -14.86 2.79 10.90
CA ARG A 209 -13.94 3.17 9.83
C ARG A 209 -12.92 2.07 9.55
N ARG A 210 -12.32 1.48 10.58
CA ARG A 210 -11.34 0.39 10.42
C ARG A 210 -11.94 -0.85 9.79
N LYS A 211 -13.16 -1.23 10.20
CA LYS A 211 -13.91 -2.34 9.59
C LYS A 211 -14.15 -2.10 8.09
N LEU A 212 -14.60 -0.90 7.71
CA LEU A 212 -14.83 -0.55 6.30
C LEU A 212 -13.53 -0.53 5.49
N MET A 213 -12.44 -0.01 6.07
CA MET A 213 -11.11 -0.07 5.45
C MET A 213 -10.62 -1.51 5.26
N GLY A 214 -10.82 -2.37 6.25
CA GLY A 214 -10.51 -3.80 6.16
C GLY A 214 -11.29 -4.47 5.02
N ARG A 215 -12.59 -4.20 4.93
CA ARG A 215 -13.45 -4.72 3.83
C ARG A 215 -12.97 -4.25 2.47
N ALA A 216 -12.66 -2.95 2.32
CA ALA A 216 -12.18 -2.39 1.07
C ALA A 216 -10.84 -3.01 0.65
N ARG A 217 -9.91 -3.16 1.59
CA ARG A 217 -8.61 -3.82 1.33
C ARG A 217 -8.79 -5.28 0.93
N ASN A 218 -9.59 -6.05 1.66
CA ASN A 218 -9.84 -7.45 1.32
C ASN A 218 -10.48 -7.60 -0.05
N TRP A 219 -11.41 -6.71 -0.40
CA TRP A 219 -12.02 -6.70 -1.72
C TRP A 219 -11.00 -6.40 -2.81
N LEU A 220 -10.18 -5.34 -2.64
CA LEU A 220 -9.13 -4.99 -3.61
C LEU A 220 -8.15 -6.15 -3.81
N LEU A 221 -7.71 -6.78 -2.73
CA LEU A 221 -6.84 -7.95 -2.79
C LEU A 221 -7.49 -9.09 -3.60
N SER A 222 -8.77 -9.38 -3.33
CA SER A 222 -9.48 -10.50 -3.98
C SER A 222 -9.65 -10.32 -5.48
N VAL A 223 -9.76 -9.08 -5.96
CA VAL A 223 -9.93 -8.80 -7.39
C VAL A 223 -8.61 -8.61 -8.13
N ALA A 224 -7.54 -8.18 -7.43
CA ALA A 224 -6.27 -7.84 -8.06
C ALA A 224 -5.20 -8.94 -7.95
N LEU A 225 -5.25 -9.80 -6.93
CA LEU A 225 -4.23 -10.84 -6.75
C LEU A 225 -4.32 -11.91 -7.83
N ARG A 226 -3.21 -12.11 -8.56
CA ARG A 226 -3.09 -13.12 -9.62
C ARG A 226 -2.14 -14.24 -9.19
N PRO A 227 -2.25 -15.44 -9.81
CA PRO A 227 -1.39 -16.58 -9.48
C PRO A 227 0.11 -16.28 -9.56
N TYR A 228 0.52 -15.46 -10.49
CA TYR A 228 1.92 -15.12 -10.75
C TYR A 228 2.52 -14.07 -9.82
N HIS A 229 1.75 -13.44 -8.93
CA HIS A 229 2.32 -12.53 -7.95
C HIS A 229 3.06 -13.31 -6.86
N SER A 230 4.31 -12.95 -6.62
CA SER A 230 5.12 -13.47 -5.51
C SER A 230 4.97 -12.61 -4.26
N TRP A 231 4.76 -11.30 -4.46
CA TRP A 231 4.68 -10.30 -3.42
C TRP A 231 3.42 -9.45 -3.51
N VAL A 232 2.95 -8.99 -2.38
CA VAL A 232 1.91 -7.95 -2.26
C VAL A 232 2.48 -6.80 -1.44
N TYR A 233 2.44 -5.60 -2.01
CA TYR A 233 2.88 -4.39 -1.34
C TYR A 233 1.71 -3.43 -1.15
N TRP A 234 1.25 -3.31 0.06
CA TRP A 234 0.26 -2.31 0.46
C TRP A 234 0.93 -1.00 0.83
N ARG A 235 0.38 0.10 0.37
CA ARG A 235 0.79 1.42 0.83
C ARG A 235 -0.39 2.39 0.88
N ASP A 236 -0.36 3.31 1.84
CA ASP A 236 -1.28 4.43 1.88
C ASP A 236 -0.86 5.52 0.87
N VAL A 237 -1.84 6.31 0.42
CA VAL A 237 -1.65 7.34 -0.61
C VAL A 237 -0.84 8.55 -0.11
N ASP A 238 -0.92 8.85 1.18
CA ASP A 238 -0.41 10.06 1.84
C ASP A 238 1.00 9.90 2.43
N ILE A 239 1.73 8.88 2.01
CA ILE A 239 3.16 8.75 2.37
C ILE A 239 3.95 9.84 1.63
N GLU A 240 4.52 10.79 2.38
CA GLU A 240 5.25 11.93 1.81
C GLU A 240 6.60 11.53 1.22
N LEU A 241 7.35 10.69 1.92
CA LEU A 241 8.68 10.25 1.50
C LEU A 241 8.83 8.75 1.74
N CYS A 242 9.23 8.04 0.68
CA CYS A 242 9.53 6.63 0.72
C CYS A 242 10.89 6.38 0.05
N PRO A 243 11.81 5.64 0.68
CA PRO A 243 13.05 5.24 0.03
C PRO A 243 12.76 4.48 -1.27
N GLY A 244 13.49 4.80 -2.33
CA GLY A 244 13.27 4.15 -3.63
C GLY A 244 13.53 2.63 -3.61
N ASP A 245 14.43 2.18 -2.76
CA ASP A 245 14.80 0.77 -2.59
C ASP A 245 13.99 0.03 -1.51
N VAL A 246 12.89 0.60 -1.04
CA VAL A 246 12.10 0.04 0.06
C VAL A 246 11.69 -1.42 -0.18
N LEU A 247 11.30 -1.78 -1.39
CA LEU A 247 10.93 -3.15 -1.74
C LEU A 247 12.12 -4.09 -1.62
N GLN A 248 13.23 -3.76 -2.30
CA GLN A 248 14.44 -4.59 -2.27
C GLN A 248 15.01 -4.69 -0.86
N PHE A 249 14.96 -3.60 -0.09
CA PHE A 249 15.42 -3.60 1.29
C PHE A 249 14.63 -4.58 2.15
N MET A 250 13.29 -4.51 2.12
CA MET A 250 12.45 -5.43 2.88
C MET A 250 12.60 -6.88 2.39
N MET A 251 12.67 -7.10 1.08
CA MET A 251 12.83 -8.44 0.50
C MET A 251 14.11 -9.17 0.98
N LYS A 252 15.15 -8.46 1.42
CA LYS A 252 16.36 -9.09 1.98
C LYS A 252 16.07 -9.99 3.17
N PHE A 253 14.97 -9.78 3.86
CA PHE A 253 14.59 -10.51 5.06
C PHE A 253 13.56 -11.63 4.81
N ALA A 254 13.23 -11.88 3.55
CA ALA A 254 12.21 -12.85 3.15
C ALA A 254 12.48 -14.30 3.61
N ASN A 255 13.73 -14.67 3.84
CA ASN A 255 14.05 -16.00 4.34
C ASN A 255 13.58 -16.22 5.79
N ASN A 256 13.44 -15.15 6.54
CA ASN A 256 13.08 -15.20 7.96
C ASN A 256 11.65 -14.73 8.24
N PHE A 257 11.09 -13.89 7.35
CA PHE A 257 9.81 -13.23 7.59
C PHE A 257 8.93 -13.30 6.34
N ASP A 258 7.64 -13.47 6.56
CA ASP A 258 6.62 -13.50 5.51
C ASP A 258 5.93 -12.14 5.33
N VAL A 259 5.94 -11.32 6.36
CA VAL A 259 5.35 -9.97 6.38
C VAL A 259 6.37 -8.99 6.96
N MET A 260 6.60 -7.89 6.28
CA MET A 260 7.57 -6.86 6.67
C MET A 260 6.96 -5.48 6.53
N ILE A 261 7.25 -4.62 7.50
CA ILE A 261 6.81 -3.23 7.52
C ILE A 261 7.98 -2.30 7.87
N PRO A 262 8.03 -1.09 7.31
CA PRO A 262 8.94 -0.06 7.78
C PRO A 262 8.36 0.64 9.02
N ASN A 263 9.23 1.21 9.85
CA ASN A 263 8.82 2.14 10.89
C ASN A 263 8.46 3.49 10.24
N VAL A 264 7.25 3.99 10.50
CA VAL A 264 6.73 5.20 9.85
C VAL A 264 6.70 6.36 10.84
N TRP A 265 7.37 7.45 10.45
CA TRP A 265 7.51 8.66 11.25
C TRP A 265 6.98 9.86 10.50
N ARG A 266 6.43 10.82 11.24
CA ARG A 266 5.97 12.09 10.72
C ARG A 266 7.04 13.16 10.99
N PRO A 267 7.54 13.86 9.95
CA PRO A 267 8.43 14.99 10.17
C PRO A 267 7.68 16.14 10.85
N LEU A 268 8.37 16.82 11.74
CA LEU A 268 7.89 18.01 12.45
C LEU A 268 8.88 19.15 12.30
N PRO A 269 8.42 20.40 12.40
CA PRO A 269 9.30 21.54 12.58
C PRO A 269 10.30 21.34 13.73
N THR A 270 11.50 21.92 13.59
CA THR A 270 12.59 21.76 14.55
C THR A 270 12.21 22.16 15.98
N PHE A 271 11.38 23.20 16.13
CA PHE A 271 10.87 23.64 17.43
C PHE A 271 9.85 22.68 18.09
N LEU A 272 9.37 21.67 17.34
CA LEU A 272 8.50 20.59 17.83
C LEU A 272 9.22 19.24 17.96
N GLY A 273 10.55 19.21 17.80
CA GLY A 273 11.36 18.03 18.04
C GLY A 273 11.73 17.23 16.79
N ASN A 274 11.62 17.79 15.60
CA ASN A 274 12.01 17.25 14.29
C ASN A 274 11.12 16.14 13.75
N GLU A 275 10.65 15.22 14.56
CA GLU A 275 9.84 14.08 14.13
C GLU A 275 8.99 13.52 15.26
N GLN A 276 7.95 12.79 14.93
CA GLN A 276 7.13 12.04 15.89
C GLN A 276 6.71 10.69 15.29
N PRO A 277 6.47 9.68 16.13
CA PRO A 277 5.84 8.44 15.70
C PRO A 277 4.51 8.70 14.97
N TYR A 278 4.29 8.02 13.86
CA TYR A 278 3.03 8.13 13.11
C TYR A 278 2.17 6.88 13.28
N ASP A 279 2.73 5.70 13.02
CA ASP A 279 1.99 4.44 13.08
C ASP A 279 2.17 3.75 14.42
N LEU A 280 1.13 3.79 15.26
CA LEU A 280 1.07 3.08 16.54
C LEU A 280 0.40 1.70 16.42
N ASN A 281 0.03 1.28 15.21
CA ASN A 281 -0.61 -0.04 15.01
C ASN A 281 0.40 -1.16 14.75
N SER A 282 1.68 -0.86 14.89
CA SER A 282 2.78 -1.82 14.79
C SER A 282 3.37 -2.04 16.17
N TRP A 283 3.19 -3.24 16.75
CA TRP A 283 3.45 -3.46 18.16
C TRP A 283 3.80 -4.91 18.51
N ILE A 284 4.41 -5.07 19.69
CA ILE A 284 4.57 -6.34 20.40
C ILE A 284 3.47 -6.43 21.45
N GLU A 285 2.84 -7.59 21.55
CA GLU A 285 1.69 -7.85 22.43
C GLU A 285 2.06 -7.72 23.92
N SER A 286 1.06 -7.42 24.75
CA SER A 286 1.17 -7.32 26.21
C SER A 286 0.11 -8.18 26.89
N ASP A 287 0.41 -8.64 28.10
CA ASP A 287 -0.57 -9.35 28.94
C ASP A 287 -1.78 -8.48 29.29
N GLU A 288 -1.57 -7.18 29.42
CA GLU A 288 -2.61 -6.19 29.70
C GLU A 288 -3.58 -6.06 28.54
N ALA A 289 -3.10 -6.00 27.33
CA ALA A 289 -3.96 -5.96 26.13
C ALA A 289 -4.75 -7.26 25.95
N LEU A 290 -4.13 -8.41 26.22
CA LEU A 290 -4.84 -9.70 26.20
C LEU A 290 -5.92 -9.80 27.28
N LYS A 291 -5.71 -9.18 28.44
CA LYS A 291 -6.75 -9.08 29.49
C LYS A 291 -7.86 -8.13 29.06
N LEU A 292 -7.51 -6.96 28.51
CA LEU A 292 -8.45 -5.98 27.99
C LEU A 292 -9.35 -6.59 26.92
N ALA A 293 -8.77 -7.28 25.95
CA ALA A 293 -9.51 -7.92 24.86
C ALA A 293 -10.60 -8.88 25.33
N LYS A 294 -10.41 -9.55 26.49
CA LYS A 294 -11.42 -10.43 27.10
C LYS A 294 -12.60 -9.70 27.72
N THR A 295 -12.51 -8.39 27.90
CA THR A 295 -13.56 -7.55 28.52
C THR A 295 -14.33 -6.73 27.51
N LEU A 296 -13.90 -6.74 26.26
CA LEU A 296 -14.53 -5.99 25.18
C LEU A 296 -15.63 -6.83 24.51
N ASP A 297 -16.65 -6.14 24.01
CA ASP A 297 -17.68 -6.74 23.20
C ASP A 297 -17.17 -7.08 21.79
N GLU A 298 -17.88 -7.99 21.10
CA GLU A 298 -17.53 -8.40 19.73
C GLU A 298 -17.45 -7.23 18.73
N ASP A 299 -18.14 -6.13 19.03
CA ASP A 299 -18.17 -4.93 18.20
C ASP A 299 -17.10 -3.89 18.54
N ASP A 300 -16.40 -4.06 19.65
CA ASP A 300 -15.33 -3.15 20.04
C ASP A 300 -14.08 -3.36 19.22
N VAL A 301 -13.44 -2.26 18.83
CA VAL A 301 -12.15 -2.26 18.13
C VAL A 301 -11.15 -1.48 18.97
N ILE A 302 -10.11 -2.15 19.43
CA ILE A 302 -9.01 -1.49 20.13
C ILE A 302 -8.34 -0.48 19.20
N VAL A 303 -8.27 0.78 19.66
CA VAL A 303 -7.62 1.86 18.95
C VAL A 303 -6.36 2.26 19.70
N GLU A 304 -5.20 1.93 19.14
CA GLU A 304 -3.91 2.22 19.75
C GLU A 304 -3.69 3.73 19.93
N GLY A 305 -3.10 4.10 21.07
CA GLY A 305 -2.81 5.49 21.43
C GLY A 305 -3.99 6.25 22.06
N TYR A 306 -5.13 5.61 22.29
CA TYR A 306 -6.27 6.21 22.96
C TYR A 306 -6.35 5.77 24.43
N ALA A 307 -6.68 6.70 25.30
CA ALA A 307 -6.74 6.45 26.75
C ALA A 307 -7.82 5.42 27.15
N GLU A 308 -8.84 5.27 26.33
CA GLU A 308 -9.92 4.30 26.51
C GLU A 308 -9.45 2.85 26.37
N TYR A 309 -8.32 2.65 25.69
CA TYR A 309 -7.72 1.33 25.45
C TYR A 309 -6.28 1.28 25.98
N PRO A 310 -6.06 1.12 27.29
CA PRO A 310 -4.72 1.03 27.85
C PRO A 310 -4.10 -0.35 27.59
N THR A 311 -3.60 -0.54 26.38
CA THR A 311 -3.05 -1.82 25.94
C THR A 311 -1.67 -2.13 26.52
N TRP A 312 -0.88 -1.12 26.85
CA TRP A 312 0.52 -1.27 27.28
C TRP A 312 1.39 -2.06 26.27
N ARG A 313 0.97 -2.14 25.03
CA ARG A 313 1.73 -2.72 23.93
C ARG A 313 3.01 -1.94 23.68
N ALA A 314 4.09 -2.64 23.37
CA ALA A 314 5.33 -2.00 22.96
C ALA A 314 5.25 -1.65 21.47
N HIS A 315 5.02 -0.37 21.14
CA HIS A 315 4.89 0.10 19.77
C HIS A 315 6.25 0.23 19.10
N LEU A 316 6.38 -0.25 17.86
CA LEU A 316 7.59 -0.20 17.05
C LEU A 316 8.21 1.22 17.03
N ALA A 317 7.38 2.23 16.92
CA ALA A 317 7.80 3.61 16.87
C ALA A 317 8.54 4.07 18.15
N TYR A 318 8.22 3.50 19.32
CA TYR A 318 8.86 3.82 20.59
C TYR A 318 10.02 2.87 20.95
N ILE A 319 10.09 1.70 20.31
CA ILE A 319 11.22 0.75 20.47
C ILE A 319 12.46 1.30 19.77
N ARG A 320 12.29 2.08 18.70
CA ARG A 320 13.39 2.66 17.93
C ARG A 320 14.34 3.45 18.83
N ASP A 321 15.63 3.10 18.78
CA ASP A 321 16.69 3.96 19.30
C ASP A 321 17.14 4.95 18.20
N PRO A 322 16.91 6.26 18.35
CA PRO A 322 17.32 7.27 17.37
C PRO A 322 18.83 7.29 17.09
N ASN A 323 19.65 6.82 18.06
CA ASN A 323 21.11 6.73 17.95
C ASN A 323 21.59 5.30 17.62
N GLY A 324 20.66 4.36 17.50
CA GLY A 324 20.94 2.96 17.22
C GLY A 324 21.08 2.64 15.74
N ASN A 325 21.00 1.35 15.42
CA ASN A 325 21.04 0.89 14.05
C ASN A 325 19.70 1.18 13.34
N PRO A 326 19.65 2.04 12.31
CA PRO A 326 18.40 2.35 11.58
C PRO A 326 17.82 1.12 10.85
N ASN A 327 18.60 0.06 10.69
CA ASN A 327 18.21 -1.18 10.05
C ASN A 327 17.93 -2.30 11.05
N GLU A 328 17.70 -1.96 12.31
CA GLU A 328 17.34 -2.94 13.34
C GLU A 328 16.01 -3.61 12.99
N ILE A 329 15.97 -4.93 13.18
CA ILE A 329 14.80 -5.76 12.89
C ILE A 329 14.15 -6.14 14.22
N VAL A 330 12.87 -5.87 14.31
CA VAL A 330 12.04 -6.20 15.47
C VAL A 330 10.93 -7.14 15.04
N SER A 331 10.78 -8.28 15.74
CA SER A 331 9.62 -9.16 15.56
C SER A 331 8.40 -8.53 16.22
N LEU A 332 7.27 -8.53 15.51
CA LEU A 332 6.03 -7.89 15.94
C LEU A 332 4.88 -8.91 15.96
N ASP A 333 3.91 -8.69 16.83
CA ASP A 333 2.66 -9.45 16.90
C ASP A 333 1.52 -8.76 16.15
N GLY A 334 1.60 -7.44 15.97
CA GLY A 334 0.65 -6.65 15.19
C GLY A 334 1.37 -5.73 14.21
N VAL A 335 0.78 -5.55 13.03
CA VAL A 335 1.32 -4.70 11.97
C VAL A 335 0.32 -3.64 11.52
N GLY A 336 0.78 -2.42 11.40
CA GLY A 336 0.00 -1.29 10.91
C GLY A 336 -0.19 -1.32 9.39
N GLY A 337 -1.24 -0.66 8.91
CA GLY A 337 -1.66 -0.71 7.52
C GLY A 337 -0.98 0.27 6.57
N VAL A 338 -0.09 1.12 7.04
CA VAL A 338 0.46 2.25 6.25
C VAL A 338 1.34 1.76 5.10
N SER A 339 2.22 0.79 5.36
CA SER A 339 3.11 0.21 4.36
C SER A 339 3.43 -1.23 4.76
N ILE A 340 3.02 -2.20 3.94
CA ILE A 340 3.19 -3.63 4.24
C ILE A 340 3.70 -4.33 2.99
N LEU A 341 4.86 -4.96 3.08
CA LEU A 341 5.30 -5.94 2.09
C LEU A 341 5.08 -7.34 2.65
N ALA A 342 4.34 -8.17 1.95
CA ALA A 342 4.08 -9.54 2.33
C ALA A 342 4.28 -10.49 1.15
N LYS A 343 4.69 -11.72 1.43
CA LYS A 343 4.62 -12.79 0.45
C LYS A 343 3.16 -12.99 0.03
N ALA A 344 2.89 -13.14 -1.26
CA ALA A 344 1.52 -13.35 -1.76
C ALA A 344 0.88 -14.61 -1.16
N GLU A 345 1.70 -15.59 -0.82
CA GLU A 345 1.30 -16.84 -0.17
C GLU A 345 0.61 -16.62 1.19
N VAL A 346 1.00 -15.59 1.94
CA VAL A 346 0.34 -15.21 3.21
C VAL A 346 -1.16 -15.00 3.00
N PHE A 347 -1.51 -14.27 1.95
CA PHE A 347 -2.90 -13.99 1.62
C PHE A 347 -3.62 -15.20 1.02
N ARG A 348 -2.93 -16.02 0.21
CA ARG A 348 -3.50 -17.26 -0.32
C ARG A 348 -3.82 -18.27 0.77
N ARG A 349 -3.07 -18.27 1.87
CA ARG A 349 -3.33 -19.08 3.06
C ARG A 349 -4.44 -18.53 3.96
N GLY A 350 -5.05 -17.39 3.60
CA GLY A 350 -6.23 -16.86 4.27
C GLY A 350 -5.99 -15.67 5.18
N ALA A 351 -4.76 -15.12 5.26
CA ALA A 351 -4.55 -13.86 5.96
C ALA A 351 -5.37 -12.75 5.30
N ASN A 352 -6.01 -11.93 6.10
CA ASN A 352 -6.84 -10.82 5.64
C ASN A 352 -6.83 -9.68 6.66
N PHE A 353 -7.32 -8.52 6.24
CA PHE A 353 -7.54 -7.40 7.15
C PHE A 353 -8.82 -7.65 7.97
N PRO A 354 -8.82 -7.45 9.29
CA PRO A 354 -10.00 -7.61 10.11
C PRO A 354 -11.12 -6.67 9.65
N ALA A 355 -12.16 -7.24 9.07
CA ALA A 355 -13.33 -6.51 8.57
C ALA A 355 -14.57 -6.76 9.43
N PHE A 356 -14.47 -7.75 10.30
CA PHE A 356 -15.45 -8.12 11.29
C PHE A 356 -14.75 -8.16 12.65
N THR A 357 -15.50 -8.02 13.69
CA THR A 357 -15.03 -8.20 15.06
C THR A 357 -14.87 -9.68 15.38
N PHE A 358 -13.89 -9.96 16.18
CA PHE A 358 -13.67 -11.27 16.78
C PHE A 358 -13.97 -11.15 18.26
#